data_7852ba984b19184eedcfe7ac2b65e9e0
#
_entry.id   7852ba984b19184eedcfe7ac2b65e9e0
#
_cell.length_a   1.000
_cell.length_b   1.000
_cell.length_c   1.000
_cell.angle_alpha   90.00
_cell.angle_beta   90.00
_cell.angle_gamma   90.00
#
_symmetry.space_group_name_H-M   'P 1'
#
loop_
_entity.id
_entity.type
_entity.pdbx_description
1 polymer ?
#
loop_
_entity_poly.entity_id
_entity_poly.type
_entity_poly.pdbx_seq_one_letter_code
_entity_poly.pdbx_strand_id
1 'polypeptide(L)'
;MDFPQGDVRLLKTDIAQHLLNSTIPARLAYTSTDGTPRVMSTWFVWTGEELVMATFVHCPPMGILRPAHRLRALRANADVAVTIDTEPQPPQVLLLRGRVSITEVSGMVPEQAQAARRFLGEEGGAGYVAQADHPDTKMARIALRPTWVGVLDFQNRLPAVMGG
;
A
#
# COMPACT_ATOMS: atom_id res chain seq x y z
N MET A 1 17.64 11.84 -14.78
CA MET A 1 16.59 11.94 -15.81
C MET A 1 15.33 12.51 -15.18
N ASP A 2 14.91 13.68 -15.61
CA ASP A 2 13.72 14.33 -15.05
C ASP A 2 12.49 13.93 -15.88
N PHE A 3 11.72 12.99 -15.34
CA PHE A 3 10.40 12.68 -15.89
C PHE A 3 9.37 13.65 -15.29
N PRO A 4 8.36 14.07 -16.08
CA PRO A 4 7.29 14.92 -15.56
C PRO A 4 6.45 14.19 -14.52
N GLN A 5 5.82 14.94 -13.63
CA GLN A 5 4.85 14.38 -12.68
C GLN A 5 3.71 13.70 -13.46
N GLY A 6 3.34 12.50 -13.02
CA GLY A 6 2.38 11.63 -13.70
C GLY A 6 3.01 10.52 -14.54
N ASP A 7 4.28 10.62 -14.85
CA ASP A 7 4.98 9.61 -15.63
C ASP A 7 5.32 8.38 -14.75
N VAL A 8 4.89 7.20 -15.19
CA VAL A 8 5.15 5.94 -14.46
C VAL A 8 6.64 5.59 -14.39
N ARG A 9 7.47 6.15 -15.27
CA ARG A 9 8.92 5.96 -15.23
C ARG A 9 9.55 6.56 -13.98
N LEU A 10 8.86 7.47 -13.27
CA LEU A 10 9.29 7.98 -11.96
C LEU A 10 9.44 6.87 -10.91
N LEU A 11 8.79 5.72 -11.08
CA LEU A 11 9.00 4.53 -10.25
C LEU A 11 10.46 4.04 -10.24
N LYS A 12 11.24 4.36 -11.28
CA LYS A 12 12.65 3.96 -11.41
C LYS A 12 13.63 4.92 -10.71
N THR A 13 13.15 6.03 -10.17
CA THR A 13 13.99 6.99 -9.45
C THR A 13 14.44 6.42 -8.11
N ASP A 14 15.60 6.85 -7.63
CA ASP A 14 16.16 6.40 -6.35
C ASP A 14 15.20 6.68 -5.18
N ILE A 15 14.54 7.84 -5.19
CA ILE A 15 13.56 8.21 -4.16
C ILE A 15 12.37 7.23 -4.17
N ALA A 16 11.80 6.96 -5.33
CA ALA A 16 10.67 6.03 -5.45
C ALA A 16 11.08 4.63 -4.98
N GLN A 17 12.23 4.13 -5.41
CA GLN A 17 12.73 2.82 -5.02
C GLN A 17 13.06 2.75 -3.52
N HIS A 18 13.64 3.81 -2.96
CA HIS A 18 13.88 3.90 -1.52
C HIS A 18 12.56 3.79 -0.73
N LEU A 19 11.55 4.57 -1.09
CA LEU A 19 10.26 4.57 -0.40
C LEU A 19 9.47 3.26 -0.59
N LEU A 20 9.49 2.68 -1.80
CA LEU A 20 8.85 1.39 -2.09
C LEU A 20 9.48 0.21 -1.35
N ASN A 21 10.75 0.31 -0.99
CA ASN A 21 11.48 -0.72 -0.22
C ASN A 21 11.65 -0.37 1.26
N SER A 22 11.08 0.74 1.71
CA SER A 22 11.15 1.18 3.12
C SER A 22 10.19 0.38 4.01
N THR A 23 10.30 0.62 5.31
CA THR A 23 9.33 0.15 6.33
C THR A 23 8.36 1.25 6.74
N ILE A 24 8.16 2.24 5.88
CA ILE A 24 7.16 3.29 6.06
C ILE A 24 5.83 2.76 5.54
N PRO A 25 4.77 2.70 6.36
CA PRO A 25 3.46 2.26 5.88
C PRO A 25 2.92 3.16 4.77
N ALA A 26 2.27 2.56 3.79
CA ALA A 26 1.54 3.31 2.78
C ALA A 26 0.26 3.89 3.37
N ARG A 27 -0.11 5.09 2.95
CA ARG A 27 -1.40 5.69 3.24
C ARG A 27 -2.29 5.56 2.02
N LEU A 28 -3.29 4.67 2.14
CA LEU A 28 -4.25 4.37 1.09
C LEU A 28 -5.46 5.29 1.23
N ALA A 29 -5.72 6.09 0.19
CA ALA A 29 -6.93 6.88 0.05
C ALA A 29 -7.89 6.20 -0.93
N TYR A 30 -9.15 6.09 -0.54
CA TYR A 30 -10.22 5.47 -1.33
C TYR A 30 -11.56 6.13 -1.05
N THR A 31 -12.55 5.86 -1.89
CA THR A 31 -13.92 6.36 -1.73
C THR A 31 -14.78 5.30 -1.06
N SER A 32 -15.42 5.67 0.05
CA SER A 32 -16.37 4.80 0.75
C SER A 32 -17.65 4.63 -0.05
N THR A 33 -18.48 3.66 0.33
CA THR A 33 -19.77 3.40 -0.32
C THR A 33 -20.77 4.55 -0.19
N ASP A 34 -20.59 5.45 0.77
CA ASP A 34 -21.36 6.69 0.92
C ASP A 34 -20.83 7.86 0.07
N GLY A 35 -19.80 7.62 -0.76
CA GLY A 35 -19.19 8.62 -1.63
C GLY A 35 -18.17 9.53 -0.95
N THR A 36 -17.94 9.36 0.35
CA THR A 36 -16.96 10.19 1.07
C THR A 36 -15.55 9.59 1.05
N PRO A 37 -14.50 10.42 1.05
CA PRO A 37 -13.13 9.94 1.06
C PRO A 37 -12.75 9.30 2.39
N ARG A 38 -11.90 8.30 2.32
CA ARG A 38 -11.27 7.63 3.46
C ARG A 38 -9.78 7.52 3.22
N VAL A 39 -9.01 7.51 4.29
CA VAL A 39 -7.57 7.24 4.28
C VAL A 39 -7.21 6.35 5.45
N MET A 40 -6.27 5.43 5.20
CA MET A 40 -5.74 4.55 6.24
C MET A 40 -4.30 4.14 5.95
N SER A 41 -3.55 3.88 7.02
CA SER A 41 -2.24 3.26 6.91
C SER A 41 -2.37 1.77 6.65
N THR A 42 -1.51 1.24 5.79
CA THR A 42 -1.47 -0.19 5.48
C THR A 42 -0.05 -0.63 5.18
N TRP A 43 0.25 -1.88 5.52
CA TRP A 43 1.46 -2.51 5.03
C TRP A 43 1.34 -2.81 3.54
N PHE A 44 2.47 -2.93 2.89
CA PHE A 44 2.53 -3.25 1.47
C PHE A 44 3.82 -3.98 1.13
N VAL A 45 3.80 -4.58 -0.06
CA VAL A 45 4.99 -5.08 -0.75
C VAL A 45 4.99 -4.50 -2.16
N TRP A 46 6.13 -4.03 -2.61
CA TRP A 46 6.37 -3.68 -4.00
C TRP A 46 6.93 -4.89 -4.75
N THR A 47 6.24 -5.34 -5.79
CA THR A 47 6.64 -6.53 -6.57
C THR A 47 7.57 -6.22 -7.73
N GLY A 48 7.83 -4.93 -7.98
CA GLY A 48 8.49 -4.44 -9.20
C GLY A 48 7.50 -3.83 -10.20
N GLU A 49 6.21 -4.20 -10.11
CA GLU A 49 5.14 -3.72 -11.00
C GLU A 49 3.89 -3.26 -10.25
N GLU A 50 3.63 -3.86 -9.09
CA GLU A 50 2.43 -3.63 -8.29
C GLU A 50 2.77 -3.33 -6.84
N LEU A 51 2.05 -2.41 -6.24
CA LEU A 51 2.00 -2.23 -4.81
C LEU A 51 0.88 -3.11 -4.28
N VAL A 52 1.26 -4.15 -3.54
CA VAL A 52 0.33 -5.17 -3.04
C VAL A 52 0.07 -4.94 -1.57
N MET A 53 -1.19 -4.77 -1.25
CA MET A 53 -1.75 -4.70 0.10
C MET A 53 -2.65 -5.91 0.31
N ALA A 54 -3.00 -6.21 1.55
CA ALA A 54 -3.94 -7.28 1.84
C ALA A 54 -4.82 -6.93 3.04
N THR A 55 -5.95 -7.61 3.13
CA THR A 55 -6.83 -7.55 4.30
C THR A 55 -7.46 -8.91 4.55
N PHE A 56 -7.74 -9.20 5.82
CA PHE A 56 -8.47 -10.41 6.16
C PHE A 56 -9.94 -10.29 5.74
N VAL A 57 -10.44 -11.37 5.17
CA VAL A 57 -11.86 -11.62 4.95
C VAL A 57 -12.44 -12.39 6.14
N HIS A 58 -11.68 -13.37 6.62
CA HIS A 58 -12.02 -14.20 7.75
C HIS A 58 -10.75 -14.76 8.38
N CYS A 59 -10.61 -14.66 9.69
CA CYS A 59 -9.50 -15.24 10.46
C CYS A 59 -9.93 -15.41 11.91
N PRO A 60 -10.54 -16.55 12.28
CA PRO A 60 -11.06 -16.78 13.63
C PRO A 60 -10.03 -16.61 14.74
N PRO A 61 -8.77 -17.09 14.60
CA PRO A 61 -7.78 -16.92 15.66
C PRO A 61 -7.44 -15.46 15.98
N MET A 62 -7.67 -14.55 15.03
CA MET A 62 -7.49 -13.10 15.21
C MET A 62 -8.79 -12.38 15.56
N GLY A 63 -9.90 -13.09 15.76
CA GLY A 63 -11.21 -12.51 16.02
C GLY A 63 -11.86 -11.84 14.80
N ILE A 64 -11.35 -12.07 13.61
CA ILE A 64 -11.88 -11.48 12.38
C ILE A 64 -12.91 -12.41 11.76
N LEU A 65 -14.19 -12.08 11.98
CA LEU A 65 -15.31 -12.90 11.52
C LEU A 65 -16.00 -12.35 10.27
N ARG A 66 -15.66 -11.12 9.88
CA ARG A 66 -16.24 -10.41 8.73
C ARG A 66 -15.18 -9.60 8.01
N PRO A 67 -15.30 -9.44 6.68
CA PRO A 67 -14.40 -8.60 5.90
C PRO A 67 -14.49 -7.12 6.32
N ALA A 68 -13.38 -6.41 6.22
CA ALA A 68 -13.34 -4.97 6.43
C ALA A 68 -14.26 -4.24 5.43
N HIS A 69 -14.95 -3.20 5.89
CA HIS A 69 -15.84 -2.39 5.06
C HIS A 69 -15.15 -1.81 3.81
N ARG A 70 -13.86 -1.48 3.92
CA ARG A 70 -13.07 -0.97 2.78
C ARG A 70 -13.06 -1.92 1.58
N LEU A 71 -13.15 -3.23 1.81
CA LEU A 71 -13.15 -4.20 0.73
C LEU A 71 -14.39 -4.05 -0.15
N ARG A 72 -15.55 -3.83 0.47
CA ARG A 72 -16.80 -3.50 -0.23
C ARG A 72 -16.67 -2.17 -0.98
N ALA A 73 -16.08 -1.17 -0.36
CA ALA A 73 -15.85 0.14 -0.96
C ALA A 73 -14.95 0.05 -2.21
N LEU A 74 -13.83 -0.67 -2.11
CA LEU A 74 -12.89 -0.86 -3.21
C LEU A 74 -13.47 -1.68 -4.37
N ARG A 75 -14.39 -2.60 -4.08
CA ARG A 75 -15.12 -3.32 -5.13
C ARG A 75 -16.12 -2.42 -5.86
N ALA A 76 -16.74 -1.51 -5.14
CA ALA A 76 -17.69 -0.54 -5.73
C ALA A 76 -16.95 0.56 -6.52
N ASN A 77 -15.81 1.02 -6.03
CA ASN A 77 -14.96 2.01 -6.69
C ASN A 77 -13.49 1.64 -6.46
N ALA A 78 -12.86 1.15 -7.50
CA ALA A 78 -11.47 0.67 -7.46
C ALA A 78 -10.42 1.78 -7.59
N ASP A 79 -10.82 3.02 -7.83
CA ASP A 79 -9.90 4.16 -7.96
C ASP A 79 -9.33 4.52 -6.60
N VAL A 80 -8.00 4.57 -6.51
CA VAL A 80 -7.28 4.85 -5.28
C VAL A 80 -6.10 5.80 -5.51
N ALA A 81 -5.68 6.41 -4.41
CA ALA A 81 -4.41 7.11 -4.31
C ALA A 81 -3.62 6.56 -3.12
N VAL A 82 -2.30 6.54 -3.26
CA VAL A 82 -1.39 6.11 -2.19
C VAL A 82 -0.31 7.15 -2.03
N THR A 83 0.06 7.47 -0.78
CA THR A 83 1.27 8.21 -0.46
C THR A 83 2.17 7.41 0.48
N ILE A 84 3.48 7.52 0.23
CA ILE A 84 4.54 7.05 1.12
C ILE A 84 5.52 8.21 1.26
N ASP A 85 5.75 8.67 2.46
CA ASP A 85 6.60 9.83 2.71
C ASP A 85 7.53 9.60 3.90
N THR A 86 8.72 10.21 3.84
CA THR A 86 9.67 10.17 4.95
C THR A 86 9.15 11.00 6.12
N GLU A 87 9.39 10.51 7.36
CA GLU A 87 9.01 11.24 8.58
C GLU A 87 9.85 12.50 8.82
N PRO A 88 11.20 12.47 8.69
CA PRO A 88 12.04 13.67 8.84
C PRO A 88 11.69 14.76 7.85
N GLN A 89 11.77 16.01 8.32
CA GLN A 89 11.49 17.20 7.52
C GLN A 89 12.79 17.83 6.99
N PRO A 90 12.81 18.35 5.76
CA PRO A 90 11.73 18.28 4.74
C PRO A 90 11.60 16.86 4.16
N PRO A 91 10.38 16.43 3.79
CA PRO A 91 10.14 15.05 3.38
C PRO A 91 10.52 14.77 1.92
N GLN A 92 10.73 13.50 1.63
CA GLN A 92 10.62 12.94 0.29
C GLN A 92 9.30 12.18 0.20
N VAL A 93 8.57 12.33 -0.89
CA VAL A 93 7.20 11.82 -1.04
C VAL A 93 7.05 11.08 -2.36
N LEU A 94 6.47 9.89 -2.29
CA LEU A 94 6.00 9.12 -3.43
C LEU A 94 4.48 9.13 -3.44
N LEU A 95 3.90 9.52 -4.58
CA LEU A 95 2.46 9.52 -4.82
C LEU A 95 2.15 8.53 -5.94
N LEU A 96 1.19 7.66 -5.70
CA LEU A 96 0.73 6.67 -6.68
C LEU A 96 -0.79 6.83 -6.86
N ARG A 97 -1.26 6.69 -8.10
CA ARG A 97 -2.69 6.63 -8.42
C ARG A 97 -2.95 5.51 -9.41
N GLY A 98 -4.13 4.92 -9.33
CA GLY A 98 -4.58 3.90 -10.27
C GLY A 98 -5.80 3.17 -9.72
N ARG A 99 -6.08 2.05 -10.35
CA ARG A 99 -7.19 1.17 -9.98
C ARG A 99 -6.63 -0.10 -9.34
N VAL A 100 -7.22 -0.52 -8.23
CA VAL A 100 -6.87 -1.78 -7.60
C VAL A 100 -7.59 -2.95 -8.25
N SER A 101 -6.93 -4.10 -8.26
CA SER A 101 -7.57 -5.40 -8.49
C SER A 101 -7.61 -6.19 -7.18
N ILE A 102 -8.71 -6.90 -6.94
CA ILE A 102 -8.94 -7.63 -5.70
C ILE A 102 -9.11 -9.11 -6.03
N THR A 103 -8.32 -9.95 -5.37
CA THR A 103 -8.39 -11.40 -5.48
C THR A 103 -8.50 -12.01 -4.09
N GLU A 104 -9.57 -12.75 -3.82
CA GLU A 104 -9.67 -13.52 -2.58
C GLU A 104 -8.87 -14.81 -2.67
N VAL A 105 -8.20 -15.15 -1.58
CA VAL A 105 -7.42 -16.38 -1.45
C VAL A 105 -7.80 -17.12 -0.18
N SER A 106 -7.75 -18.44 -0.23
CA SER A 106 -7.78 -19.27 0.97
C SER A 106 -6.41 -19.27 1.61
N GLY A 107 -6.36 -19.03 2.91
CA GLY A 107 -5.11 -18.85 3.62
C GLY A 107 -4.59 -17.40 3.54
N MET A 108 -3.32 -17.26 3.84
CA MET A 108 -2.65 -15.96 3.85
C MET A 108 -2.14 -15.57 2.47
N VAL A 109 -2.35 -14.32 2.10
CA VAL A 109 -1.70 -13.71 0.92
C VAL A 109 -0.18 -13.74 1.14
N PRO A 110 0.63 -14.29 0.20
CA PRO A 110 2.09 -14.38 0.38
C PRO A 110 2.77 -13.04 0.64
N GLU A 111 2.33 -11.99 -0.05
CA GLU A 111 2.85 -10.63 0.15
C GLU A 111 2.51 -10.09 1.54
N GLN A 112 1.41 -10.51 2.16
CA GLN A 112 1.09 -10.13 3.54
C GLN A 112 2.06 -10.78 4.53
N ALA A 113 2.43 -12.03 4.33
CA ALA A 113 3.44 -12.71 5.14
C ALA A 113 4.81 -12.03 5.00
N GLN A 114 5.18 -11.64 3.78
CA GLN A 114 6.41 -10.89 3.50
C GLN A 114 6.37 -9.51 4.16
N ALA A 115 5.25 -8.78 4.05
CA ALA A 115 5.07 -7.48 4.68
C ALA A 115 5.16 -7.59 6.21
N ALA A 116 4.53 -8.60 6.82
CA ALA A 116 4.60 -8.81 8.27
C ALA A 116 6.04 -8.95 8.75
N ARG A 117 6.89 -9.72 8.07
CA ARG A 117 8.31 -9.84 8.41
C ARG A 117 9.07 -8.53 8.22
N ARG A 118 8.74 -7.79 7.16
CA ARG A 118 9.41 -6.51 6.87
C ARG A 118 9.05 -5.44 7.89
N PHE A 119 7.80 -5.32 8.30
CA PHE A 119 7.31 -4.28 9.21
C PHE A 119 7.48 -4.65 10.70
N LEU A 120 7.42 -5.93 11.06
CA LEU A 120 7.50 -6.42 12.43
C LEU A 120 8.85 -7.06 12.79
N GLY A 121 9.74 -7.26 11.81
CA GLY A 121 10.95 -8.08 11.96
C GLY A 121 10.65 -9.57 11.81
N GLU A 122 11.72 -10.39 11.73
CA GLU A 122 11.57 -11.84 11.48
C GLU A 122 10.76 -12.55 12.55
N GLU A 123 11.03 -12.32 13.82
CA GLU A 123 10.33 -12.96 14.93
C GLU A 123 8.86 -12.51 15.01
N GLY A 124 8.61 -11.20 14.97
CA GLY A 124 7.26 -10.65 15.02
C GLY A 124 6.45 -11.06 13.78
N GLY A 125 7.07 -11.06 12.62
CA GLY A 125 6.45 -11.51 11.37
C GLY A 125 6.11 -12.99 11.38
N ALA A 126 7.01 -13.84 11.87
CA ALA A 126 6.74 -15.28 12.03
C ALA A 126 5.60 -15.54 13.00
N GLY A 127 5.54 -14.82 14.14
CA GLY A 127 4.44 -14.91 15.09
C GLY A 127 3.10 -14.50 14.49
N TYR A 128 3.08 -13.42 13.72
CA TYR A 128 1.89 -12.96 13.00
C TYR A 128 1.39 -14.01 12.01
N VAL A 129 2.29 -14.58 11.19
CA VAL A 129 1.96 -15.63 10.22
C VAL A 129 1.41 -16.88 10.93
N ALA A 130 2.06 -17.32 12.02
CA ALA A 130 1.63 -18.47 12.78
C ALA A 130 0.23 -18.28 13.39
N GLN A 131 -0.08 -17.09 13.88
CA GLN A 131 -1.41 -16.77 14.41
C GLN A 131 -2.49 -16.80 13.34
N ALA A 132 -2.16 -16.41 12.12
CA ALA A 132 -3.09 -16.39 11.00
C ALA A 132 -3.20 -17.75 10.27
N ASP A 133 -2.31 -18.70 10.56
CA ASP A 133 -2.32 -20.04 9.97
C ASP A 133 -3.45 -20.89 10.54
N HIS A 134 -4.58 -20.88 9.83
CA HIS A 134 -5.80 -21.59 10.22
C HIS A 134 -6.56 -22.04 8.96
N PRO A 135 -7.20 -23.22 8.96
CA PRO A 135 -7.93 -23.73 7.79
C PRO A 135 -9.00 -22.77 7.24
N ASP A 136 -9.62 -22.01 8.13
CA ASP A 136 -10.69 -21.06 7.75
C ASP A 136 -10.19 -19.65 7.44
N THR A 137 -8.89 -19.42 7.48
CA THR A 137 -8.33 -18.11 7.12
C THR A 137 -8.55 -17.83 5.63
N LYS A 138 -9.11 -16.64 5.37
CA LYS A 138 -9.28 -16.09 4.02
C LYS A 138 -8.81 -14.66 4.00
N MET A 139 -8.12 -14.28 2.95
CA MET A 139 -7.65 -12.91 2.74
C MET A 139 -8.03 -12.41 1.35
N ALA A 140 -8.05 -11.10 1.20
CA ALA A 140 -8.12 -10.43 -0.09
C ALA A 140 -6.78 -9.77 -0.40
N ARG A 141 -6.21 -10.09 -1.54
CA ARG A 141 -5.05 -9.44 -2.14
C ARG A 141 -5.52 -8.22 -2.90
N ILE A 142 -5.00 -7.06 -2.58
CA ILE A 142 -5.36 -5.77 -3.17
C ILE A 142 -4.12 -5.24 -3.89
N ALA A 143 -4.11 -5.30 -5.22
CA ALA A 143 -2.96 -4.93 -6.04
C ALA A 143 -3.22 -3.63 -6.79
N LEU A 144 -2.34 -2.66 -6.61
CA LEU A 144 -2.31 -1.41 -7.35
C LEU A 144 -1.17 -1.45 -8.38
N ARG A 145 -1.51 -1.46 -9.66
CA ARG A 145 -0.58 -1.14 -10.74
C ARG A 145 -0.71 0.36 -11.02
N PRO A 146 0.28 1.18 -10.67
CA PRO A 146 0.16 2.63 -10.83
C PRO A 146 0.04 3.04 -12.28
N THR A 147 -0.88 3.95 -12.57
CA THR A 147 -1.05 4.60 -13.88
C THR A 147 -0.63 6.06 -13.87
N TRP A 148 -0.42 6.62 -12.68
CA TRP A 148 0.10 7.94 -12.44
C TRP A 148 1.06 7.89 -11.24
N VAL A 149 2.23 8.51 -11.38
CA VAL A 149 3.27 8.53 -10.35
C VAL A 149 3.76 9.95 -10.14
N GLY A 150 3.87 10.37 -8.88
CA GLY A 150 4.47 11.64 -8.49
C GLY A 150 5.61 11.40 -7.51
N VAL A 151 6.68 12.16 -7.65
CA VAL A 151 7.81 12.18 -6.72
C VAL A 151 8.09 13.62 -6.32
N LEU A 152 8.08 13.90 -5.01
CA LEU A 152 8.42 15.21 -4.47
C LEU A 152 9.66 15.07 -3.59
N ASP A 153 10.69 15.85 -3.89
CA ASP A 153 11.94 15.89 -3.13
C ASP A 153 12.11 17.27 -2.49
N PHE A 154 11.48 17.46 -1.35
CA PHE A 154 11.60 18.72 -0.60
C PHE A 154 12.96 18.89 0.07
N GLN A 155 13.79 17.83 0.09
CA GLN A 155 15.14 17.91 0.67
C GLN A 155 16.12 18.60 -0.27
N ASN A 156 16.00 18.33 -1.58
CA ASN A 156 16.95 18.80 -2.58
C ASN A 156 16.30 19.72 -3.63
N ARG A 157 14.97 19.68 -3.75
CA ARG A 157 14.26 20.40 -4.79
C ARG A 157 12.90 20.89 -4.29
N LEU A 158 12.70 22.20 -4.30
CA LEU A 158 11.39 22.78 -4.05
C LEU A 158 10.49 22.58 -5.28
N PRO A 159 9.23 22.16 -5.11
CA PRO A 159 8.28 22.11 -6.20
C PRO A 159 8.09 23.48 -6.84
N ALA A 160 7.89 23.51 -8.17
CA ALA A 160 7.70 24.76 -8.93
C ALA A 160 6.54 25.63 -8.38
N VAL A 161 5.52 25.01 -7.82
CA VAL A 161 4.39 25.71 -7.16
C VAL A 161 4.79 26.48 -5.90
N MET A 162 5.97 26.23 -5.35
CA MET A 162 6.51 26.94 -4.18
C MET A 162 7.63 27.92 -4.57
N GLY A 163 7.77 28.25 -5.85
CA GLY A 163 8.71 29.24 -6.33
C GLY A 163 10.11 28.69 -6.66
N GLY A 164 10.21 27.37 -6.84
CA GLY A 164 11.44 26.72 -7.34
C GLY A 164 11.53 26.69 -8.85
#